data_b92d0a3476c406053539ec411dc43d7a
#
_entry.id   b92d0a3476c406053539ec411dc43d7a
#
_cell.length_a   1.000
_cell.length_b   1.000
_cell.length_c   1.000
_cell.angle_alpha   90.00
_cell.angle_beta   90.00
_cell.angle_gamma   90.00
#
_symmetry.space_group_name_H-M   'P 1'
#
loop_
_entity.id
_entity.type
_entity.pdbx_description
1 polymer ?
#
loop_
_entity_poly.entity_id
_entity_poly.type
_entity_poly.pdbx_seq_one_letter_code
_entity_poly.pdbx_strand_id
1 'polypeptide(L)'
;MSMNRQIAWIVPGLVVALGGLVALAGASPQEKASKGEATAGPGSKGHGKMVFVLTTGLEDLQSVNMAIRHAGMARKSGYLDDSVLLVYGRAVQAFSKEITAKPPQVSAAVREAKEAGARIILCGEALKRFDISKEKLEPGVDEVVPNSIVTLAELVSKGYQIIKY
;
A
#
# COMPACT_ATOMS: atom_id res chain seq x y z
N MET A 1 -45.59 26.74 13.75
CA MET A 1 -45.29 27.47 14.99
C MET A 1 -43.86 27.16 15.28
N SER A 2 -42.94 28.06 14.82
CA SER A 2 -42.27 29.12 15.57
C SER A 2 -41.35 28.50 16.66
N MET A 3 -40.06 28.67 16.70
CA MET A 3 -39.31 29.95 16.75
C MET A 3 -37.80 29.75 16.52
N ASN A 4 -37.32 30.56 15.67
CA ASN A 4 -35.94 30.96 15.39
C ASN A 4 -35.26 31.57 16.64
N ARG A 5 -34.01 31.18 16.96
CA ARG A 5 -33.15 31.99 17.83
C ARG A 5 -31.72 32.03 17.26
N GLN A 6 -31.49 33.07 16.52
CA GLN A 6 -30.18 33.62 16.19
C GLN A 6 -29.59 34.28 17.49
N ILE A 7 -28.36 33.93 17.80
CA ILE A 7 -27.58 34.73 18.78
C ILE A 7 -26.32 35.18 18.05
N ALA A 8 -26.35 36.47 17.71
CA ALA A 8 -25.20 37.20 17.23
C ALA A 8 -24.38 37.68 18.46
N TRP A 9 -23.08 37.43 18.46
CA TRP A 9 -22.13 38.05 19.36
C TRP A 9 -21.25 39.01 18.60
N ILE A 10 -21.50 40.30 18.85
CA ILE A 10 -20.66 41.42 18.42
C ILE A 10 -19.72 41.73 19.61
N VAL A 11 -18.43 41.77 19.36
CA VAL A 11 -17.46 42.32 20.30
C VAL A 11 -16.63 43.40 19.59
N PRO A 12 -16.63 44.62 20.07
CA PRO A 12 -15.91 45.72 19.46
C PRO A 12 -14.43 45.75 19.84
N GLY A 13 -13.65 46.37 18.98
CA GLY A 13 -12.22 46.45 18.99
C GLY A 13 -11.60 47.27 20.12
N LEU A 14 -10.31 47.06 20.29
CA LEU A 14 -9.40 48.02 20.88
C LEU A 14 -8.08 48.01 20.11
N VAL A 15 -7.78 49.16 19.54
CA VAL A 15 -6.49 49.51 18.94
C VAL A 15 -5.62 50.10 20.01
N VAL A 16 -4.41 49.61 20.21
CA VAL A 16 -3.32 50.37 20.86
C VAL A 16 -2.06 50.13 20.08
N ALA A 17 -1.56 51.18 19.48
CA ALA A 17 -0.24 51.30 18.88
C ALA A 17 0.77 51.74 19.92
N LEU A 18 2.01 51.36 19.74
CA LEU A 18 3.28 52.06 19.98
C LEU A 18 4.38 51.09 20.45
N GLY A 19 5.36 50.81 19.62
CA GLY A 19 6.67 51.47 19.70
C GLY A 19 7.70 50.55 20.36
N GLY A 20 8.71 50.10 19.64
CA GLY A 20 9.89 49.50 20.24
C GLY A 20 10.76 48.68 19.26
N LEU A 21 11.63 49.39 18.59
CA LEU A 21 12.70 48.86 17.76
C LEU A 21 13.80 48.27 18.66
N VAL A 22 14.05 46.96 18.63
CA VAL A 22 15.34 46.38 19.04
C VAL A 22 15.71 45.26 18.05
N ALA A 23 16.69 45.56 17.25
CA ALA A 23 17.38 44.55 16.42
C ALA A 23 18.31 43.72 17.31
N LEU A 24 18.12 42.44 17.38
CA LEU A 24 19.12 41.48 17.83
C LEU A 24 19.23 40.38 16.77
N ALA A 25 20.35 40.48 16.06
CA ALA A 25 20.81 39.44 15.14
C ALA A 25 21.10 38.16 15.94
N GLY A 26 20.22 37.18 15.82
CA GLY A 26 20.46 35.81 16.25
C GLY A 26 20.47 34.93 15.01
N ALA A 27 21.66 34.63 14.50
CA ALA A 27 21.83 33.66 13.42
C ALA A 27 21.45 32.26 13.95
N SER A 28 20.28 31.76 13.57
CA SER A 28 19.95 30.36 13.73
C SER A 28 20.70 29.55 12.63
N PRO A 29 21.31 28.40 12.98
CA PRO A 29 21.87 27.53 11.97
C PRO A 29 20.71 26.97 11.14
N GLN A 30 20.68 27.36 9.90
CA GLN A 30 19.81 26.78 8.88
C GLN A 30 20.26 25.33 8.67
N GLU A 31 19.55 24.42 9.27
CA GLU A 31 19.64 22.99 8.98
C GLU A 31 19.35 22.81 7.49
N LYS A 32 20.40 22.47 6.75
CA LYS A 32 20.30 22.11 5.34
C LYS A 32 19.43 20.88 5.26
N ALA A 33 18.14 21.08 5.01
CA ALA A 33 17.28 20.02 4.51
C ALA A 33 17.93 19.48 3.23
N SER A 34 18.47 18.30 3.32
CA SER A 34 18.96 17.52 2.19
C SER A 34 17.79 17.34 1.22
N LYS A 35 17.80 18.13 0.17
CA LYS A 35 16.91 18.00 -0.96
C LYS A 35 17.26 16.70 -1.67
N GLY A 36 16.61 15.61 -1.24
CA GLY A 36 16.59 14.35 -1.99
C GLY A 36 15.88 14.61 -3.30
N GLU A 37 16.63 14.92 -4.31
CA GLU A 37 16.18 15.14 -5.68
C GLU A 37 15.78 13.80 -6.30
N ALA A 38 14.51 13.46 -6.16
CA ALA A 38 13.89 12.38 -6.92
C ALA A 38 13.47 12.94 -8.28
N THR A 39 14.43 13.27 -9.14
CA THR A 39 14.18 13.54 -10.55
C THR A 39 14.33 12.25 -11.35
N ALA A 40 13.32 11.37 -11.28
CA ALA A 40 13.10 10.41 -12.35
C ALA A 40 12.34 11.12 -13.47
N GLY A 41 13.05 11.62 -14.47
CA GLY A 41 12.44 12.14 -15.69
C GLY A 41 11.71 11.04 -16.46
N PRO A 42 10.72 11.38 -17.32
CA PRO A 42 10.03 10.41 -18.15
C PRO A 42 11.02 9.80 -19.14
N GLY A 43 11.47 8.58 -18.89
CA GLY A 43 12.38 7.84 -19.79
C GLY A 43 13.47 7.00 -19.13
N SER A 44 13.74 7.12 -17.84
CA SER A 44 14.61 6.15 -17.17
C SER A 44 13.78 4.88 -16.91
N LYS A 45 14.14 3.77 -17.55
CA LYS A 45 13.65 2.44 -17.14
C LYS A 45 14.04 2.29 -15.68
N GLY A 46 13.06 2.34 -14.79
CA GLY A 46 13.30 2.27 -13.35
C GLY A 46 13.88 0.90 -12.99
N HIS A 47 14.86 0.88 -12.10
CA HIS A 47 15.40 -0.35 -11.54
C HIS A 47 14.80 -0.60 -10.15
N GLY A 48 13.54 -0.24 -9.94
CA GLY A 48 12.84 -0.42 -8.68
C GLY A 48 12.27 -1.83 -8.50
N LYS A 49 12.11 -2.24 -7.25
CA LYS A 49 11.43 -3.49 -6.87
C LYS A 49 10.45 -3.21 -5.75
N MET A 50 9.25 -3.75 -5.84
CA MET A 50 8.22 -3.56 -4.82
C MET A 50 7.59 -4.87 -4.38
N VAL A 51 7.31 -4.97 -3.09
CA VAL A 51 6.49 -6.03 -2.51
C VAL A 51 5.23 -5.45 -1.89
N PHE A 52 4.09 -5.87 -2.39
CA PHE A 52 2.76 -5.56 -1.88
C PHE A 52 2.37 -6.66 -0.90
N VAL A 53 2.30 -6.30 0.38
CA VAL A 53 1.98 -7.23 1.44
C VAL A 53 0.48 -7.19 1.71
N LEU A 54 -0.20 -8.31 1.49
CA LEU A 54 -1.64 -8.46 1.75
C LEU A 54 -1.87 -9.41 2.92
N THR A 55 -2.47 -8.87 3.98
CA THR A 55 -2.83 -9.62 5.20
C THR A 55 -4.33 -9.60 5.49
N THR A 56 -5.03 -8.61 4.95
CA THR A 56 -6.46 -8.41 5.08
C THR A 56 -7.23 -9.45 4.25
N GLY A 57 -8.22 -10.08 4.84
CA GLY A 57 -9.00 -11.12 4.18
C GLY A 57 -10.26 -10.59 3.49
N LEU A 58 -11.23 -11.49 3.25
CA LEU A 58 -12.47 -11.18 2.54
C LEU A 58 -13.41 -10.23 3.29
N GLU A 59 -13.10 -9.90 4.54
CA GLU A 59 -13.79 -8.87 5.34
C GLU A 59 -13.59 -7.45 4.79
N ASP A 60 -12.52 -7.21 4.04
CA ASP A 60 -12.27 -5.95 3.33
C ASP A 60 -11.85 -6.23 1.88
N LEU A 61 -12.85 -6.45 1.06
CA LEU A 61 -12.66 -6.72 -0.38
C LEU A 61 -12.03 -5.55 -1.13
N GLN A 62 -12.16 -4.33 -0.63
CA GLN A 62 -11.53 -3.18 -1.25
C GLN A 62 -10.01 -3.28 -1.13
N SER A 63 -9.48 -3.49 0.07
CA SER A 63 -8.04 -3.69 0.30
C SER A 63 -7.49 -4.89 -0.47
N VAL A 64 -8.23 -6.01 -0.50
CA VAL A 64 -7.84 -7.20 -1.28
C VAL A 64 -7.69 -6.85 -2.76
N ASN A 65 -8.73 -6.24 -3.38
CA ASN A 65 -8.69 -5.88 -4.80
C ASN A 65 -7.62 -4.82 -5.09
N MET A 66 -7.44 -3.83 -4.21
CA MET A 66 -6.42 -2.80 -4.38
C MET A 66 -5.02 -3.41 -4.37
N ALA A 67 -4.69 -4.26 -3.41
CA ALA A 67 -3.37 -4.90 -3.33
C ALA A 67 -3.04 -5.68 -4.62
N ILE A 68 -3.99 -6.50 -5.09
CA ILE A 68 -3.81 -7.31 -6.29
C ILE A 68 -3.61 -6.42 -7.53
N ARG A 69 -4.49 -5.44 -7.72
CA ARG A 69 -4.42 -4.51 -8.88
C ARG A 69 -3.17 -3.65 -8.84
N HIS A 70 -2.78 -3.13 -7.67
CA HIS A 70 -1.60 -2.29 -7.53
C HIS A 70 -0.31 -3.06 -7.85
N ALA A 71 -0.20 -4.32 -7.45
CA ALA A 71 0.92 -5.17 -7.84
C ALA A 71 1.02 -5.32 -9.38
N GLY A 72 -0.11 -5.58 -10.05
CA GLY A 72 -0.17 -5.65 -11.52
C GLY A 72 0.13 -4.31 -12.19
N MET A 73 -0.51 -3.22 -11.74
CA MET A 73 -0.30 -1.88 -12.30
C MET A 73 1.15 -1.41 -12.14
N ALA A 74 1.74 -1.62 -10.97
CA ALA A 74 3.12 -1.27 -10.70
C ALA A 74 4.08 -2.00 -11.65
N ARG A 75 3.86 -3.31 -11.88
CA ARG A 75 4.66 -4.07 -12.84
C ARG A 75 4.48 -3.58 -14.28
N LYS A 76 3.23 -3.33 -14.69
CA LYS A 76 2.88 -2.86 -16.04
C LYS A 76 3.39 -1.43 -16.33
N SER A 77 3.62 -0.63 -15.30
CA SER A 77 4.06 0.77 -15.44
C SER A 77 5.41 0.93 -16.14
N GLY A 78 6.26 -0.10 -16.13
CA GLY A 78 7.61 -0.07 -16.68
C GLY A 78 8.65 0.59 -15.76
N TYR A 79 8.25 1.11 -14.58
CA TYR A 79 9.16 1.70 -13.61
C TYR A 79 9.79 0.67 -12.67
N LEU A 80 9.30 -0.57 -12.65
CA LEU A 80 9.79 -1.63 -11.77
C LEU A 80 10.32 -2.81 -12.57
N ASP A 81 11.47 -3.31 -12.13
CA ASP A 81 12.05 -4.57 -12.61
C ASP A 81 11.25 -5.76 -12.10
N ASP A 82 10.71 -5.66 -10.88
CA ASP A 82 9.90 -6.70 -10.27
C ASP A 82 8.81 -6.14 -9.35
N SER A 83 7.66 -6.82 -9.31
CA SER A 83 6.53 -6.54 -8.46
C SER A 83 6.00 -7.84 -7.88
N VAL A 84 6.03 -7.96 -6.56
CA VAL A 84 5.59 -9.15 -5.82
C VAL A 84 4.35 -8.82 -5.01
N LEU A 85 3.32 -9.66 -5.10
CA LEU A 85 2.21 -9.70 -4.16
C LEU A 85 2.48 -10.84 -3.17
N LEU A 86 2.83 -10.50 -1.93
CA LEU A 86 3.07 -11.45 -0.86
C LEU A 86 1.85 -11.52 0.04
N VAL A 87 1.23 -12.71 0.09
CA VAL A 87 -0.06 -12.94 0.73
C VAL A 87 0.08 -13.87 1.92
N TYR A 88 -0.36 -13.44 3.11
CA TYR A 88 -0.38 -14.29 4.30
C TYR A 88 -1.53 -13.95 5.25
N GLY A 89 -1.62 -14.67 6.37
CA GLY A 89 -2.74 -14.53 7.28
C GLY A 89 -4.05 -14.95 6.61
N ARG A 90 -5.15 -14.27 6.94
CA ARG A 90 -6.47 -14.62 6.38
C ARG A 90 -6.65 -14.24 4.91
N ALA A 91 -5.77 -13.40 4.38
CA ALA A 91 -5.80 -13.01 2.97
C ALA A 91 -5.66 -14.20 2.00
N VAL A 92 -5.04 -15.31 2.41
CA VAL A 92 -4.89 -16.50 1.56
C VAL A 92 -6.23 -17.07 1.11
N GLN A 93 -7.31 -16.85 1.87
CA GLN A 93 -8.66 -17.29 1.51
C GLN A 93 -9.16 -16.65 0.20
N ALA A 94 -8.73 -15.43 -0.12
CA ALA A 94 -9.07 -14.76 -1.37
C ALA A 94 -8.48 -15.46 -2.61
N PHE A 95 -7.49 -16.31 -2.42
CA PHE A 95 -6.80 -17.05 -3.49
C PHE A 95 -7.24 -18.52 -3.61
N SER A 96 -8.23 -18.95 -2.85
CA SER A 96 -8.83 -20.29 -2.99
C SER A 96 -9.97 -20.28 -4.00
N LYS A 97 -10.01 -21.28 -4.87
CA LYS A 97 -11.13 -21.50 -5.81
C LYS A 97 -12.41 -21.99 -5.13
N GLU A 98 -12.30 -22.57 -3.94
CA GLU A 98 -13.43 -23.19 -3.22
C GLU A 98 -14.17 -22.22 -2.30
N ILE A 99 -13.60 -21.06 -2.00
CA ILE A 99 -14.26 -20.07 -1.13
C ILE A 99 -15.38 -19.38 -1.91
N THR A 100 -16.60 -19.81 -1.66
CA THR A 100 -17.83 -19.30 -2.32
C THR A 100 -18.15 -17.85 -1.97
N ALA A 101 -17.68 -17.37 -0.80
CA ALA A 101 -17.83 -15.97 -0.39
C ALA A 101 -16.92 -15.00 -1.19
N LYS A 102 -16.01 -15.53 -1.99
CA LYS A 102 -15.12 -14.72 -2.81
C LYS A 102 -15.86 -14.21 -4.06
N PRO A 103 -15.95 -12.88 -4.25
CA PRO A 103 -16.55 -12.34 -5.45
C PRO A 103 -15.72 -12.62 -6.71
N PRO A 104 -16.35 -12.84 -7.90
CA PRO A 104 -15.66 -13.15 -9.16
C PRO A 104 -14.61 -12.11 -9.58
N GLN A 105 -14.78 -10.85 -9.19
CA GLN A 105 -13.84 -9.78 -9.48
C GLN A 105 -12.47 -9.99 -8.83
N VAL A 106 -12.36 -10.72 -7.73
CA VAL A 106 -11.08 -11.06 -7.10
C VAL A 106 -10.27 -11.99 -8.02
N SER A 107 -10.90 -13.05 -8.52
CA SER A 107 -10.26 -13.98 -9.47
C SER A 107 -9.87 -13.27 -10.77
N ALA A 108 -10.69 -12.33 -11.26
CA ALA A 108 -10.36 -11.51 -12.41
C ALA A 108 -9.13 -10.64 -12.15
N ALA A 109 -9.07 -9.96 -10.98
CA ALA A 109 -7.92 -9.15 -10.60
C ALA A 109 -6.61 -9.96 -10.48
N VAL A 110 -6.68 -11.18 -9.91
CA VAL A 110 -5.54 -12.12 -9.85
C VAL A 110 -5.01 -12.43 -11.24
N ARG A 111 -5.89 -12.76 -12.18
CA ARG A 111 -5.52 -13.04 -13.58
C ARG A 111 -4.88 -11.82 -14.24
N GLU A 112 -5.50 -10.65 -14.12
CA GLU A 112 -4.99 -9.38 -14.67
C GLU A 112 -3.60 -9.02 -14.12
N ALA A 113 -3.39 -9.18 -12.81
CA ALA A 113 -2.09 -8.93 -12.18
C ALA A 113 -1.02 -9.90 -12.70
N LYS A 114 -1.38 -11.16 -12.87
CA LYS A 114 -0.50 -12.18 -13.45
C LYS A 114 -0.13 -11.87 -14.91
N GLU A 115 -1.11 -11.52 -15.74
CA GLU A 115 -0.89 -11.10 -17.13
C GLU A 115 -0.01 -9.84 -17.23
N ALA A 116 -0.09 -8.95 -16.25
CA ALA A 116 0.78 -7.79 -16.13
C ALA A 116 2.23 -8.15 -15.70
N GLY A 117 2.49 -9.41 -15.32
CA GLY A 117 3.80 -9.92 -14.91
C GLY A 117 4.12 -9.72 -13.43
N ALA A 118 3.13 -9.43 -12.58
CA ALA A 118 3.31 -9.47 -11.14
C ALA A 118 3.47 -10.91 -10.66
N ARG A 119 4.34 -11.13 -9.67
CA ARG A 119 4.50 -12.44 -9.02
C ARG A 119 3.63 -12.53 -7.78
N ILE A 120 2.87 -13.61 -7.65
CA ILE A 120 1.95 -13.84 -6.53
C ILE A 120 2.45 -15.00 -5.69
N ILE A 121 2.83 -14.70 -4.44
CA ILE A 121 3.45 -15.64 -3.49
C ILE A 121 2.55 -15.77 -2.26
N LEU A 122 2.18 -16.98 -1.89
CA LEU A 122 1.34 -17.29 -0.74
C LEU A 122 2.11 -18.00 0.38
N CYS A 123 1.67 -17.74 1.62
CA CYS A 123 2.18 -18.37 2.83
C CYS A 123 1.62 -19.77 3.04
N GLY A 124 2.48 -20.79 3.04
CA GLY A 124 2.09 -22.17 3.29
C GLY A 124 1.56 -22.41 4.71
N GLU A 125 2.13 -21.75 5.74
CA GLU A 125 1.60 -21.81 7.11
C GLU A 125 0.18 -21.23 7.20
N ALA A 126 -0.10 -20.15 6.46
CA ALA A 126 -1.45 -19.59 6.42
C ALA A 126 -2.41 -20.53 5.68
N LEU A 127 -2.01 -21.12 4.56
CA LEU A 127 -2.82 -22.10 3.85
C LEU A 127 -3.20 -23.28 4.74
N LYS A 128 -2.24 -23.86 5.49
CA LYS A 128 -2.49 -24.94 6.45
C LYS A 128 -3.50 -24.54 7.51
N ARG A 129 -3.37 -23.32 8.06
CA ARG A 129 -4.29 -22.81 9.11
C ARG A 129 -5.74 -22.72 8.64
N PHE A 130 -5.95 -22.45 7.35
CA PHE A 130 -7.29 -22.34 6.75
C PHE A 130 -7.71 -23.58 5.96
N ASP A 131 -6.98 -24.69 6.09
CA ASP A 131 -7.23 -25.96 5.40
C ASP A 131 -7.38 -25.81 3.87
N ILE A 132 -6.52 -24.96 3.28
CA ILE A 132 -6.49 -24.73 1.84
C ILE A 132 -5.35 -25.51 1.22
N SER A 133 -5.66 -26.49 0.39
CA SER A 133 -4.65 -27.25 -0.36
C SER A 133 -4.15 -26.47 -1.59
N LYS A 134 -2.94 -26.77 -2.03
CA LYS A 134 -2.30 -26.03 -3.16
C LYS A 134 -3.07 -26.22 -4.47
N GLU A 135 -3.69 -27.37 -4.67
CA GLU A 135 -4.48 -27.71 -5.87
C GLU A 135 -5.73 -26.86 -6.02
N LYS A 136 -6.18 -26.28 -4.91
CA LYS A 136 -7.38 -25.44 -4.81
C LYS A 136 -7.09 -23.94 -4.99
N LEU A 137 -5.85 -23.58 -5.27
CA LEU A 137 -5.47 -22.18 -5.47
C LEU A 137 -5.85 -21.66 -6.87
N GLU A 138 -6.00 -20.34 -6.94
CA GLU A 138 -6.17 -19.63 -8.21
C GLU A 138 -4.98 -19.90 -9.16
N PRO A 139 -5.22 -20.05 -10.47
CA PRO A 139 -4.16 -20.34 -11.44
C PRO A 139 -3.07 -19.24 -11.54
N GLY A 140 -3.35 -18.04 -11.02
CA GLY A 140 -2.41 -16.93 -11.01
C GLY A 140 -1.37 -16.97 -9.89
N VAL A 141 -1.47 -17.93 -8.96
CA VAL A 141 -0.48 -18.08 -7.87
C VAL A 141 0.80 -18.71 -8.44
N ASP A 142 1.93 -18.04 -8.24
CA ASP A 142 3.23 -18.50 -8.74
C ASP A 142 3.93 -19.46 -7.77
N GLU A 143 3.83 -19.14 -6.48
CA GLU A 143 4.62 -19.85 -5.48
C GLU A 143 3.89 -19.93 -4.14
N VAL A 144 4.11 -21.03 -3.42
CA VAL A 144 3.73 -21.19 -2.02
C VAL A 144 5.00 -21.41 -1.20
N VAL A 145 5.37 -20.38 -0.42
CA VAL A 145 6.55 -20.42 0.45
C VAL A 145 6.20 -20.96 1.84
N PRO A 146 7.12 -21.64 2.52
CA PRO A 146 6.84 -22.14 3.86
C PRO A 146 6.44 -21.05 4.85
N ASN A 147 7.17 -19.93 4.86
CA ASN A 147 6.95 -18.80 5.79
C ASN A 147 7.14 -17.47 5.09
N SER A 148 6.07 -16.66 5.02
CA SER A 148 6.09 -15.37 4.33
C SER A 148 6.97 -14.32 4.99
N ILE A 149 7.17 -14.38 6.31
CA ILE A 149 8.00 -13.38 7.01
C ILE A 149 9.48 -13.58 6.63
N VAL A 150 9.92 -14.83 6.49
CA VAL A 150 11.27 -15.13 6.00
C VAL A 150 11.42 -14.64 4.56
N THR A 151 10.44 -14.93 3.71
CA THR A 151 10.42 -14.45 2.31
C THR A 151 10.40 -12.93 2.24
N LEU A 152 9.62 -12.26 3.11
CA LEU A 152 9.59 -10.79 3.16
C LEU A 152 10.97 -10.22 3.53
N ALA A 153 11.62 -10.77 4.55
CA ALA A 153 12.97 -10.36 4.95
C ALA A 153 13.99 -10.55 3.80
N GLU A 154 13.89 -11.65 3.07
CA GLU A 154 14.71 -11.90 1.90
C GLU A 154 14.44 -10.88 0.77
N LEU A 155 13.17 -10.56 0.47
CA LEU A 155 12.83 -9.54 -0.51
C LEU A 155 13.39 -8.17 -0.12
N VAL A 156 13.24 -7.77 1.16
CA VAL A 156 13.80 -6.52 1.69
C VAL A 156 15.33 -6.48 1.53
N SER A 157 16.03 -7.57 1.85
CA SER A 157 17.48 -7.65 1.67
C SER A 157 17.92 -7.54 0.20
N LYS A 158 17.02 -7.87 -0.73
CA LYS A 158 17.20 -7.70 -2.19
C LYS A 158 16.76 -6.32 -2.72
N GLY A 159 16.42 -5.37 -1.83
CA GLY A 159 16.10 -4.00 -2.16
C GLY A 159 14.63 -3.73 -2.54
N TYR A 160 13.70 -4.62 -2.17
CA TYR A 160 12.28 -4.36 -2.39
C TYR A 160 11.74 -3.33 -1.41
N GLN A 161 10.97 -2.37 -1.93
CA GLN A 161 10.18 -1.44 -1.12
C GLN A 161 8.84 -2.11 -0.74
N ILE A 162 8.38 -1.88 0.49
CA ILE A 162 7.17 -2.52 1.03
C ILE A 162 5.98 -1.58 0.96
N ILE A 163 4.84 -2.07 0.45
CA ILE A 163 3.51 -1.47 0.64
C ILE A 163 2.62 -2.52 1.30
N LYS A 164 1.93 -2.16 2.39
CA LYS A 164 1.06 -3.06 3.16
C LYS A 164 -0.42 -2.69 3.00
N TYR A 165 -1.27 -3.75 2.86
CA TYR A 165 -2.73 -3.73 2.82
C TYR A 165 -3.34 -4.62 3.89
#